data_582971ed0fd8bd5fc1d11f37ac0fc050
#
_entry.id   582971ed0fd8bd5fc1d11f37ac0fc050
#
_cell.length_a   1.000
_cell.length_b   1.000
_cell.length_c   1.000
_cell.angle_alpha   90.00
_cell.angle_beta   90.00
_cell.angle_gamma   90.00
#
_symmetry.space_group_name_H-M   'P 1'
#
loop_
_entity.id
_entity.type
_entity.pdbx_description
1 polymer ?
#
loop_
_entity_poly.entity_id
_entity_poly.type
_entity_poly.pdbx_seq_one_letter_code
_entity_poly.pdbx_strand_id
1 'polypeptide(L)'
;MPRIPFLAASGLAALAIPPAQVAIAADYLSVDAAQRGFFAQADRFDEVVLALNPDQKQTVTQLAGPQPPHRSLRAWKAMRGNDVLGYVFVDEVLGRQDMITYGIGIDAAGKMSAIEVLSYRESHGSEIRGTAWRRQFDGRQGLEHLRFGTDIKNIAGATLSCEHVTQGVRWITALWQVTLRPAHAVAAS
;
A
#
# COMPACT_ATOMS: atom_id res chain seq x y z
N MET A 1 54.27 -64.60 7.02
CA MET A 1 53.07 -63.98 6.45
C MET A 1 52.70 -62.77 7.30
N PRO A 2 52.92 -61.54 6.87
CA PRO A 2 52.59 -60.34 7.65
C PRO A 2 51.13 -59.91 7.43
N ARG A 3 50.44 -59.61 8.54
CA ARG A 3 49.07 -59.07 8.57
C ARG A 3 49.11 -57.57 8.31
N ILE A 4 48.36 -57.13 7.33
CA ILE A 4 48.15 -55.70 6.97
C ILE A 4 47.00 -55.18 7.87
N PRO A 5 47.16 -54.07 8.57
CA PRO A 5 46.01 -53.44 9.28
C PRO A 5 45.16 -52.61 8.32
N PHE A 6 43.85 -52.82 8.41
CA PHE A 6 42.82 -52.08 7.69
C PHE A 6 42.62 -50.71 8.36
N LEU A 7 43.02 -49.63 7.70
CA LEU A 7 42.73 -48.27 8.16
C LEU A 7 41.30 -47.90 7.74
N ALA A 8 40.42 -47.75 8.71
CA ALA A 8 39.10 -47.22 8.49
C ALA A 8 39.19 -45.67 8.33
N ALA A 9 38.90 -45.15 7.17
CA ALA A 9 38.78 -43.73 6.94
C ALA A 9 37.38 -43.28 7.33
N SER A 10 37.27 -42.57 8.48
CA SER A 10 36.04 -41.90 8.87
C SER A 10 35.87 -40.63 8.08
N GLY A 11 34.99 -40.66 7.09
CA GLY A 11 34.59 -39.48 6.34
C GLY A 11 33.68 -38.55 7.16
N LEU A 12 34.19 -37.37 7.49
CA LEU A 12 33.39 -36.29 8.07
C LEU A 12 32.51 -35.68 6.94
N ALA A 13 31.22 -35.98 6.96
CA ALA A 13 30.26 -35.31 6.09
C ALA A 13 30.01 -33.87 6.63
N ALA A 14 30.56 -32.88 5.97
CA ALA A 14 30.25 -31.49 6.24
C ALA A 14 28.82 -31.20 5.79
N LEU A 15 27.92 -30.94 6.74
CA LEU A 15 26.59 -30.39 6.45
C LEU A 15 26.78 -28.97 5.92
N ALA A 16 26.59 -28.79 4.63
CA ALA A 16 26.50 -27.46 4.03
C ALA A 16 25.17 -26.80 4.45
N ILE A 17 25.24 -25.85 5.36
CA ILE A 17 24.11 -24.98 5.69
C ILE A 17 23.92 -24.05 4.49
N PRO A 18 22.74 -24.04 3.81
CA PRO A 18 22.51 -23.11 2.73
C PRO A 18 22.54 -21.67 3.30
N PRO A 19 23.13 -20.70 2.55
CA PRO A 19 23.13 -19.33 3.01
C PRO A 19 21.69 -18.85 3.16
N ALA A 20 21.37 -18.30 4.33
CA ALA A 20 20.11 -17.63 4.57
C ALA A 20 19.95 -16.53 3.49
N GLN A 21 18.92 -16.64 2.65
CA GLN A 21 18.59 -15.58 1.73
C GLN A 21 18.14 -14.37 2.55
N VAL A 22 19.03 -13.39 2.67
CA VAL A 22 18.68 -12.10 3.23
C VAL A 22 17.67 -11.47 2.25
N ALA A 23 16.41 -11.39 2.65
CA ALA A 23 15.42 -10.62 1.92
C ALA A 23 15.90 -9.16 1.90
N ILE A 24 16.45 -8.71 0.78
CA ILE A 24 16.81 -7.31 0.59
C ILE A 24 15.51 -6.56 0.50
N ALA A 25 15.22 -5.70 1.47
CA ALA A 25 14.14 -4.75 1.42
C ALA A 25 14.33 -3.88 0.17
N ALA A 26 13.49 -4.04 -0.81
CA ALA A 26 13.55 -3.23 -2.01
C ALA A 26 12.55 -2.08 -1.87
N ASP A 27 13.07 -0.86 -1.70
CA ASP A 27 12.29 0.35 -1.92
C ASP A 27 12.21 0.57 -3.43
N TYR A 28 11.01 0.52 -3.98
CA TYR A 28 10.79 0.53 -5.43
C TYR A 28 10.51 1.91 -5.98
N LEU A 29 9.93 2.79 -5.16
CA LEU A 29 9.51 4.12 -5.57
C LEU A 29 9.59 5.08 -4.39
N SER A 30 10.22 6.24 -4.59
CA SER A 30 10.21 7.31 -3.59
C SER A 30 8.83 7.97 -3.52
N VAL A 31 8.53 8.62 -2.39
CA VAL A 31 7.30 9.40 -2.21
C VAL A 31 7.18 10.47 -3.30
N ASP A 32 8.27 11.21 -3.58
CA ASP A 32 8.29 12.24 -4.62
C ASP A 32 8.01 11.70 -6.02
N ALA A 33 8.52 10.51 -6.34
CA ALA A 33 8.27 9.88 -7.63
C ALA A 33 6.81 9.43 -7.74
N ALA A 34 6.22 8.90 -6.66
CA ALA A 34 4.81 8.54 -6.61
C ALA A 34 3.91 9.79 -6.76
N GLN A 35 4.22 10.89 -6.05
CA GLN A 35 3.51 12.15 -6.17
C GLN A 35 3.47 12.65 -7.61
N ARG A 36 4.63 12.70 -8.27
CA ARG A 36 4.72 13.10 -9.69
C ARG A 36 4.03 12.11 -10.64
N GLY A 37 4.03 10.83 -10.31
CA GLY A 37 3.31 9.80 -11.07
C GLY A 37 1.80 9.98 -10.99
N PHE A 38 1.26 10.32 -9.82
CA PHE A 38 -0.18 10.53 -9.63
C PHE A 38 -0.66 11.87 -10.22
N PHE A 39 0.14 12.93 -10.07
CA PHE A 39 -0.21 14.27 -10.49
C PHE A 39 0.97 14.95 -11.20
N ALA A 40 1.27 14.47 -12.43
CA ALA A 40 2.36 15.01 -13.25
C ALA A 40 2.23 16.51 -13.57
N GLN A 41 1.01 17.06 -13.48
CA GLN A 41 0.69 18.46 -13.75
C GLN A 41 0.80 19.36 -12.51
N ALA A 42 1.06 18.77 -11.33
CA ALA A 42 1.25 19.55 -10.10
C ALA A 42 2.61 20.25 -10.12
N ASP A 43 2.62 21.51 -9.72
CA ASP A 43 3.85 22.29 -9.54
C ASP A 43 4.41 22.18 -8.12
N ARG A 44 3.57 21.81 -7.13
CA ARG A 44 3.98 21.57 -5.76
C ARG A 44 3.06 20.59 -5.04
N PHE A 45 3.57 20.04 -3.93
CA PHE A 45 2.85 19.14 -3.03
C PHE A 45 2.93 19.71 -1.60
N ASP A 46 1.82 20.23 -1.10
CA ASP A 46 1.74 20.84 0.23
C ASP A 46 1.32 19.77 1.24
N GLU A 47 2.11 19.54 2.28
CA GLU A 47 1.79 18.55 3.30
C GLU A 47 0.51 18.92 4.06
N VAL A 48 -0.35 17.93 4.30
CA VAL A 48 -1.64 18.09 4.97
C VAL A 48 -1.59 17.38 6.32
N VAL A 49 -1.86 18.12 7.39
CA VAL A 49 -2.01 17.53 8.73
C VAL A 49 -3.39 16.89 8.83
N LEU A 50 -3.42 15.57 8.99
CA LEU A 50 -4.64 14.78 9.13
C LEU A 50 -4.99 14.63 10.62
N ALA A 51 -5.74 15.58 11.18
CA ALA A 51 -6.26 15.53 12.53
C ALA A 51 -7.76 15.28 12.49
N LEU A 52 -8.18 14.05 12.84
CA LEU A 52 -9.60 13.70 12.98
C LEU A 52 -10.10 14.03 14.38
N ASN A 53 -11.18 14.78 14.48
CA ASN A 53 -11.92 14.87 15.73
C ASN A 53 -12.69 13.55 16.02
N PRO A 54 -13.22 13.33 17.24
CA PRO A 54 -13.91 12.08 17.60
C PRO A 54 -15.07 11.72 16.67
N ASP A 55 -15.87 12.69 16.26
CA ASP A 55 -17.05 12.47 15.40
C ASP A 55 -16.63 12.07 13.98
N GLN A 56 -15.61 12.73 13.43
CA GLN A 56 -15.02 12.38 12.15
C GLN A 56 -14.43 10.97 12.18
N LYS A 57 -13.70 10.61 13.25
CA LYS A 57 -13.15 9.28 13.42
C LYS A 57 -14.24 8.20 13.48
N GLN A 58 -15.33 8.48 14.20
CA GLN A 58 -16.48 7.60 14.27
C GLN A 58 -17.12 7.43 12.89
N THR A 59 -17.33 8.52 12.15
CA THR A 59 -17.91 8.48 10.79
C THR A 59 -17.03 7.68 9.83
N VAL A 60 -15.71 7.91 9.81
CA VAL A 60 -14.78 7.13 8.99
C VAL A 60 -14.86 5.64 9.35
N THR A 61 -14.90 5.31 10.63
CA THR A 61 -15.00 3.92 11.10
C THR A 61 -16.32 3.26 10.68
N GLN A 62 -17.43 3.99 10.71
CA GLN A 62 -18.73 3.49 10.25
C GLN A 62 -18.74 3.22 8.74
N LEU A 63 -18.06 4.06 7.95
CA LEU A 63 -18.03 3.95 6.50
C LEU A 63 -17.07 2.84 6.01
N ALA A 64 -15.88 2.76 6.56
CA ALA A 64 -14.81 1.90 6.05
C ALA A 64 -14.43 0.74 6.96
N GLY A 65 -15.00 0.66 8.16
CA GLY A 65 -14.56 -0.27 9.20
C GLY A 65 -13.49 0.31 10.12
N PRO A 66 -12.98 -0.49 11.07
CA PRO A 66 -11.96 -0.03 12.00
C PRO A 66 -10.67 0.39 11.28
N GLN A 67 -10.00 1.37 11.85
CA GLN A 67 -8.69 1.78 11.34
C GLN A 67 -7.72 0.60 11.40
N PRO A 68 -7.06 0.26 10.30
CA PRO A 68 -6.00 -0.73 10.32
C PRO A 68 -4.91 -0.38 11.35
N PRO A 69 -4.34 -1.36 12.06
CA PRO A 69 -3.31 -1.11 13.05
C PRO A 69 -2.01 -0.62 12.39
N HIS A 70 -1.19 0.12 13.15
CA HIS A 70 0.16 0.56 12.77
C HIS A 70 0.24 1.38 11.48
N ARG A 71 -0.31 2.59 11.53
CA ARG A 71 -0.33 3.46 10.37
C ARG A 71 0.63 4.62 10.50
N SER A 72 1.38 4.85 9.45
CA SER A 72 2.13 6.09 9.24
C SER A 72 1.52 6.87 8.07
N LEU A 73 0.22 7.22 8.19
CA LEU A 73 -0.49 7.92 7.13
C LEU A 73 0.02 9.36 6.99
N ARG A 74 0.54 9.67 5.82
CA ARG A 74 0.92 11.01 5.40
C ARG A 74 0.10 11.43 4.20
N ALA A 75 -0.19 12.71 4.08
CA ALA A 75 -0.98 13.25 2.98
C ALA A 75 -0.38 14.55 2.45
N TRP A 76 -0.57 14.78 1.16
CA TRP A 76 -0.20 16.00 0.47
C TRP A 76 -1.29 16.44 -0.47
N LYS A 77 -1.47 17.73 -0.57
CA LYS A 77 -2.32 18.38 -1.54
C LYS A 77 -1.49 18.64 -2.80
N ALA A 78 -1.89 18.09 -3.94
CA ALA A 78 -1.28 18.34 -5.23
C ALA A 78 -1.86 19.64 -5.81
N MET A 79 -0.99 20.62 -6.05
CA MET A 79 -1.38 21.97 -6.46
C MET A 79 -0.83 22.30 -7.83
N ARG A 80 -1.61 23.09 -8.60
CA ARG A 80 -1.17 23.79 -9.80
C ARG A 80 -1.57 25.25 -9.68
N GLY A 81 -0.59 26.12 -9.42
CA GLY A 81 -0.88 27.49 -9.01
C GLY A 81 -1.71 27.50 -7.73
N ASN A 82 -2.95 28.00 -7.81
CA ASN A 82 -3.92 28.02 -6.71
C ASN A 82 -4.94 26.87 -6.78
N ASP A 83 -4.93 26.09 -7.85
CA ASP A 83 -5.88 25.01 -8.05
C ASP A 83 -5.45 23.74 -7.34
N VAL A 84 -6.37 23.10 -6.63
CA VAL A 84 -6.20 21.78 -6.04
C VAL A 84 -6.53 20.73 -7.11
N LEU A 85 -5.51 19.99 -7.54
CA LEU A 85 -5.69 18.88 -8.49
C LEU A 85 -6.21 17.62 -7.79
N GLY A 86 -5.81 17.42 -6.52
CA GLY A 86 -6.16 16.27 -5.72
C GLY A 86 -5.26 16.11 -4.52
N TYR A 87 -5.22 14.89 -4.01
CA TYR A 87 -4.48 14.54 -2.80
C TYR A 87 -3.68 13.26 -3.03
N VAL A 88 -2.47 13.23 -2.51
CA VAL A 88 -1.64 12.03 -2.43
C VAL A 88 -1.60 11.56 -0.98
N PHE A 89 -1.81 10.28 -0.77
CA PHE A 89 -1.66 9.64 0.53
C PHE A 89 -0.59 8.58 0.42
N VAL A 90 0.26 8.49 1.44
CA VAL A 90 1.20 7.38 1.64
C VAL A 90 0.90 6.76 2.99
N ASP A 91 0.72 5.46 3.00
CA ASP A 91 0.28 4.71 4.16
C ASP A 91 1.04 3.37 4.25
N GLU A 92 0.98 2.77 5.41
CA GLU A 92 1.57 1.46 5.68
C GLU A 92 0.51 0.52 6.26
N VAL A 93 0.50 -0.69 5.77
CA VAL A 93 -0.31 -1.78 6.33
C VAL A 93 0.56 -2.99 6.58
N LEU A 94 0.20 -3.78 7.57
CA LEU A 94 0.85 -5.07 7.79
C LEU A 94 0.42 -6.01 6.65
N GLY A 95 1.38 -6.61 5.95
CA GLY A 95 1.13 -7.74 5.06
C GLY A 95 0.89 -9.02 5.86
N ARG A 96 1.58 -10.09 5.51
CA ARG A 96 1.58 -11.32 6.30
C ARG A 96 2.55 -11.25 7.47
N GLN A 97 3.75 -10.71 7.28
CA GLN A 97 4.84 -10.62 8.25
C GLN A 97 5.48 -9.24 8.29
N ASP A 98 5.55 -8.56 7.16
CA ASP A 98 6.23 -7.30 6.99
C ASP A 98 5.26 -6.18 6.60
N MET A 99 5.74 -4.93 6.77
CA MET A 99 4.97 -3.75 6.38
C MET A 99 5.02 -3.54 4.87
N ILE A 100 3.88 -3.15 4.32
CA ILE A 100 3.72 -2.76 2.93
C ILE A 100 3.47 -1.26 2.92
N THR A 101 4.39 -0.50 2.33
CA THR A 101 4.21 0.94 2.10
C THR A 101 3.61 1.14 0.71
N TYR A 102 2.51 1.86 0.63
CA TYR A 102 1.83 2.14 -0.63
C TYR A 102 1.35 3.59 -0.68
N GLY A 103 1.20 4.09 -1.89
CA GLY A 103 0.67 5.43 -2.16
C GLY A 103 -0.58 5.36 -2.99
N ILE A 104 -1.51 6.30 -2.77
CA ILE A 104 -2.69 6.50 -3.61
C ILE A 104 -2.84 7.97 -4.00
N GLY A 105 -3.33 8.21 -5.21
CA GLY A 105 -3.79 9.52 -5.67
C GLY A 105 -5.30 9.56 -5.72
N ILE A 106 -5.93 10.59 -5.14
CA ILE A 106 -7.37 10.87 -5.23
C ILE A 106 -7.52 12.27 -5.80
N ASP A 107 -8.21 12.43 -6.93
CA ASP A 107 -8.43 13.74 -7.53
C ASP A 107 -9.41 14.60 -6.72
N ALA A 108 -9.57 15.86 -7.09
CA ALA A 108 -10.46 16.78 -6.38
C ALA A 108 -11.95 16.38 -6.43
N ALA A 109 -12.34 15.52 -7.36
CA ALA A 109 -13.69 14.96 -7.46
C ALA A 109 -13.87 13.68 -6.62
N GLY A 110 -12.79 13.12 -6.06
CA GLY A 110 -12.82 11.89 -5.25
C GLY A 110 -12.62 10.61 -6.05
N LYS A 111 -12.17 10.74 -7.28
CA LYS A 111 -11.85 9.61 -8.14
C LYS A 111 -10.39 9.21 -7.91
N MET A 112 -10.15 7.93 -7.72
CA MET A 112 -8.80 7.40 -7.56
C MET A 112 -8.04 7.48 -8.88
N SER A 113 -6.90 8.18 -8.89
CA SER A 113 -6.06 8.30 -10.09
C SER A 113 -5.21 7.06 -10.30
N ALA A 114 -4.59 6.55 -9.22
CA ALA A 114 -3.80 5.34 -9.23
C ALA A 114 -3.44 4.90 -7.81
N ILE A 115 -2.91 3.67 -7.69
CA ILE A 115 -2.24 3.14 -6.51
C ILE A 115 -0.85 2.62 -6.90
N GLU A 116 0.15 2.88 -6.05
CA GLU A 116 1.53 2.39 -6.21
C GLU A 116 2.01 1.72 -4.93
N VAL A 117 2.74 0.61 -5.05
CA VAL A 117 3.45 -0.02 -3.93
C VAL A 117 4.86 0.53 -3.89
N LEU A 118 5.19 1.26 -2.82
CA LEU A 118 6.46 1.96 -2.66
C LEU A 118 7.53 1.06 -2.05
N SER A 119 7.14 0.25 -1.04
CA SER A 119 8.03 -0.72 -0.41
C SER A 119 7.28 -2.02 -0.11
N TYR A 120 7.93 -3.14 -0.38
CA TYR A 120 7.39 -4.49 -0.17
C TYR A 120 8.49 -5.42 0.31
N ARG A 121 8.38 -5.95 1.51
CA ARG A 121 9.41 -6.75 2.16
C ARG A 121 9.02 -8.22 2.35
N GLU A 122 7.78 -8.56 2.03
CA GLU A 122 7.30 -9.93 2.10
C GLU A 122 8.05 -10.85 1.13
N SER A 123 8.31 -12.07 1.55
CA SER A 123 8.96 -13.09 0.73
C SER A 123 8.08 -13.65 -0.39
N HIS A 124 6.75 -13.47 -0.29
CA HIS A 124 5.76 -13.96 -1.24
C HIS A 124 4.73 -12.88 -1.56
N GLY A 125 4.05 -13.01 -2.70
CA GLY A 125 2.95 -12.10 -3.07
C GLY A 125 3.43 -10.78 -3.69
N SER A 126 4.64 -10.77 -4.24
CA SER A 126 5.21 -9.59 -4.92
C SER A 126 4.37 -9.11 -6.10
N GLU A 127 3.44 -9.92 -6.56
CA GLU A 127 2.50 -9.64 -7.67
C GLU A 127 1.54 -8.48 -7.33
N ILE A 128 1.36 -8.14 -6.04
CA ILE A 128 0.60 -6.94 -5.63
C ILE A 128 1.19 -5.64 -6.23
N ARG A 129 2.49 -5.64 -6.54
CA ARG A 129 3.19 -4.58 -7.25
C ARG A 129 2.86 -4.55 -8.74
N GLY A 130 2.33 -5.66 -9.25
CA GLY A 130 2.00 -5.81 -10.66
C GLY A 130 0.91 -4.82 -11.09
N THR A 131 1.10 -4.22 -12.26
CA THR A 131 0.16 -3.24 -12.82
C THR A 131 -1.26 -3.83 -12.94
N ALA A 132 -1.39 -5.12 -13.25
CA ALA A 132 -2.68 -5.77 -13.42
C ALA A 132 -3.55 -5.71 -12.14
N TRP A 133 -2.94 -5.92 -10.97
CA TRP A 133 -3.69 -5.83 -9.71
C TRP A 133 -3.98 -4.38 -9.33
N ARG A 134 -3.00 -3.50 -9.44
CA ARG A 134 -3.12 -2.09 -9.08
C ARG A 134 -4.15 -1.35 -9.91
N ARG A 135 -4.26 -1.66 -11.21
CA ARG A 135 -5.26 -1.06 -12.11
C ARG A 135 -6.72 -1.32 -11.72
N GLN A 136 -6.97 -2.27 -10.83
CA GLN A 136 -8.33 -2.50 -10.33
C GLN A 136 -8.86 -1.30 -9.53
N PHE A 137 -7.99 -0.45 -9.04
CA PHE A 137 -8.33 0.76 -8.29
C PHE A 137 -8.51 1.99 -9.19
N ASP A 138 -7.95 1.97 -10.41
CA ASP A 138 -7.95 3.12 -11.30
C ASP A 138 -9.37 3.57 -11.64
N GLY A 139 -9.60 4.86 -11.48
CA GLY A 139 -10.88 5.47 -11.80
C GLY A 139 -12.03 5.16 -10.85
N ARG A 140 -11.80 4.37 -9.80
CA ARG A 140 -12.83 4.09 -8.80
C ARG A 140 -13.14 5.32 -7.97
N GLN A 141 -14.42 5.47 -7.66
CA GLN A 141 -14.95 6.55 -6.84
C GLN A 141 -15.95 5.98 -5.86
N GLY A 142 -15.84 6.37 -4.59
CA GLY A 142 -16.72 5.85 -3.54
C GLY A 142 -16.28 4.50 -2.97
N LEU A 143 -16.80 4.18 -1.79
CA LEU A 143 -16.44 2.99 -1.02
C LEU A 143 -17.14 1.72 -1.53
N GLU A 144 -18.27 1.89 -2.20
CA GLU A 144 -19.11 0.82 -2.74
C GLU A 144 -18.41 0.03 -3.86
N HIS A 145 -17.39 0.62 -4.47
CA HIS A 145 -16.59 0.02 -5.54
C HIS A 145 -15.22 -0.49 -5.10
N LEU A 146 -14.97 -0.58 -3.78
CA LEU A 146 -13.68 -1.00 -3.20
C LEU A 146 -13.81 -2.24 -2.29
N ARG A 147 -14.77 -3.12 -2.53
CA ARG A 147 -14.97 -4.33 -1.71
C ARG A 147 -13.97 -5.40 -2.12
N PHE A 148 -13.14 -5.84 -1.16
CA PHE A 148 -12.21 -6.95 -1.37
C PHE A 148 -12.95 -8.25 -1.75
N GLY A 149 -12.40 -9.00 -2.69
CA GLY A 149 -12.98 -10.23 -3.20
C GLY A 149 -14.08 -10.03 -4.24
N THR A 150 -14.79 -8.90 -4.20
CA THR A 150 -15.88 -8.58 -5.14
C THR A 150 -15.40 -7.62 -6.22
N ASP A 151 -15.01 -6.40 -5.82
CA ASP A 151 -14.59 -5.34 -6.72
C ASP A 151 -13.09 -5.38 -6.98
N ILE A 152 -12.31 -5.68 -5.93
CA ILE A 152 -10.86 -5.84 -5.98
C ILE A 152 -10.54 -7.31 -5.80
N LYS A 153 -10.06 -7.94 -6.86
CA LYS A 153 -9.75 -9.37 -6.88
C LYS A 153 -8.47 -9.68 -6.15
N ASN A 154 -8.46 -10.83 -5.50
CA ASN A 154 -7.29 -11.37 -4.83
C ASN A 154 -6.22 -11.86 -5.81
N ILE A 155 -4.99 -11.97 -5.31
CA ILE A 155 -3.89 -12.70 -5.93
C ILE A 155 -3.63 -13.95 -5.08
N ALA A 156 -3.58 -15.12 -5.73
CA ALA A 156 -3.21 -16.36 -5.06
C ALA A 156 -1.82 -16.23 -4.40
N GLY A 157 -1.71 -16.57 -3.12
CA GLY A 157 -0.47 -16.42 -2.36
C GLY A 157 -0.24 -15.03 -1.74
N ALA A 158 -1.04 -14.00 -2.11
CA ALA A 158 -0.94 -12.64 -1.56
C ALA A 158 -2.23 -12.15 -0.90
N THR A 159 -3.08 -13.05 -0.43
CA THR A 159 -4.44 -12.72 0.06
C THR A 159 -4.42 -11.64 1.14
N LEU A 160 -3.61 -11.81 2.18
CA LEU A 160 -3.55 -10.84 3.29
C LEU A 160 -3.03 -9.48 2.81
N SER A 161 -2.01 -9.45 1.96
CA SER A 161 -1.49 -8.21 1.39
C SER A 161 -2.55 -7.48 0.57
N CYS A 162 -3.26 -8.20 -0.30
CA CYS A 162 -4.34 -7.62 -1.11
C CYS A 162 -5.50 -7.12 -0.24
N GLU A 163 -5.90 -7.87 0.78
CA GLU A 163 -6.97 -7.52 1.69
C GLU A 163 -6.63 -6.26 2.50
N HIS A 164 -5.46 -6.26 3.16
CA HIS A 164 -5.06 -5.17 4.04
C HIS A 164 -4.81 -3.86 3.26
N VAL A 165 -4.18 -3.93 2.07
CA VAL A 165 -4.05 -2.75 1.22
C VAL A 165 -5.42 -2.25 0.77
N THR A 166 -6.34 -3.14 0.34
CA THR A 166 -7.69 -2.74 -0.05
C THR A 166 -8.44 -2.08 1.11
N GLN A 167 -8.33 -2.64 2.32
CA GLN A 167 -8.93 -2.06 3.52
C GLN A 167 -8.33 -0.69 3.85
N GLY A 168 -7.01 -0.54 3.73
CA GLY A 168 -6.34 0.74 3.92
C GLY A 168 -6.80 1.79 2.92
N VAL A 169 -6.91 1.42 1.63
CA VAL A 169 -7.45 2.29 0.57
C VAL A 169 -8.88 2.73 0.89
N ARG A 170 -9.75 1.81 1.32
CA ARG A 170 -11.12 2.13 1.75
C ARG A 170 -11.14 3.15 2.89
N TRP A 171 -10.27 2.93 3.88
CA TRP A 171 -10.20 3.81 5.04
C TRP A 171 -9.72 5.22 4.65
N ILE A 172 -8.72 5.34 3.78
CA ILE A 172 -8.23 6.62 3.24
C ILE A 172 -9.31 7.31 2.41
N THR A 173 -10.06 6.55 1.59
CA THR A 173 -11.18 7.10 0.80
C THR A 173 -12.26 7.68 1.71
N ALA A 174 -12.64 6.97 2.79
CA ALA A 174 -13.59 7.47 3.77
C ALA A 174 -13.07 8.72 4.50
N LEU A 175 -11.79 8.71 4.90
CA LEU A 175 -11.14 9.86 5.52
C LEU A 175 -11.18 11.07 4.59
N TRP A 176 -10.81 10.89 3.32
CA TRP A 176 -10.88 11.97 2.32
C TRP A 176 -12.31 12.53 2.19
N GLN A 177 -13.31 11.66 2.11
CA GLN A 177 -14.72 12.08 2.01
C GLN A 177 -15.17 12.92 3.22
N VAL A 178 -14.73 12.55 4.42
CA VAL A 178 -15.15 13.20 5.67
C VAL A 178 -14.38 14.50 5.95
N THR A 179 -13.12 14.61 5.49
CA THR A 179 -12.24 15.70 5.95
C THR A 179 -11.73 16.63 4.86
N LEU A 180 -11.58 16.13 3.63
CA LEU A 180 -10.87 16.84 2.56
C LEU A 180 -11.74 17.12 1.33
N ARG A 181 -12.89 16.48 1.22
CA ARG A 181 -13.82 16.71 0.10
C ARG A 181 -14.22 18.18 0.07
N PRO A 182 -14.02 18.89 -1.07
CA PRO A 182 -14.46 20.29 -1.19
C PRO A 182 -15.97 20.42 -0.99
N ALA A 183 -16.40 21.43 -0.23
CA ALA A 183 -17.82 21.66 0.08
C ALA A 183 -18.70 21.85 -1.17
N HIS A 184 -18.11 22.25 -2.29
CA HIS A 184 -18.82 22.45 -3.56
C HIS A 184 -19.16 21.15 -4.30
N ALA A 185 -18.55 20.01 -3.95
CA ALA A 185 -18.83 18.72 -4.59
C ALA A 185 -20.13 18.05 -4.10
N VAL A 186 -20.77 18.59 -3.05
CA VAL A 186 -22.01 18.05 -2.46
C VAL A 186 -23.25 18.54 -3.21
N ALA A 187 -23.15 19.62 -3.99
CA ALA A 187 -24.31 20.28 -4.61
C ALA A 187 -24.65 19.74 -6.02
N ALA A 188 -23.93 18.75 -6.54
CA ALA A 188 -24.07 18.24 -7.90
C ALA A 188 -24.46 16.75 -7.98
N SER A 189 -25.07 16.19 -6.92
CA SER A 189 -25.52 14.78 -6.87
C SER A 189 -27.03 14.69 -6.84
#